data_1bd6652d29544dcff8215eea9ee15cef
#
_entry.id   1bd6652d29544dcff8215eea9ee15cef
#
_cell.length_a   1.000
_cell.length_b   1.000
_cell.length_c   1.000
_cell.angle_alpha   90.00
_cell.angle_beta   90.00
_cell.angle_gamma   90.00
#
_symmetry.space_group_name_H-M   'P 1'
#
loop_
_entity.id
_entity.type
_entity.pdbx_description
1 polymer ?
#
loop_
_entity_poly.entity_id
_entity_poly.type
_entity_poly.pdbx_seq_one_letter_code
_entity_poly.pdbx_strand_id
1 'polypeptide(L)'
;MNELLDAVAGEMHPPARQPAYLHGVGAAVRQVSTLLEPLPLRRASLPFYACKLLEGDSHVQQSITLPENIRHEISHIAIGLCSHQNSTDNQMIMADVLYDFIEGVVQKSYRRPVNPPLTVTERIDRIVMNKWLALPIFALLMSIMFLTTFGPFGSFLMDTLDGLIQGQLSPAVEAMLLRAGASDWVIGLVCDGVIGGVGGVVSFLPQIIILFFFLSILEDTGYLARVAFIMDTLLRKIGLSGKSFVPMLMGFGCTTPAVMAARTMENEKDRRMTIMLTPFMSCGAKLPVYALFAGAFFPEHAGLVTISLYLLGIVMAIVAGFLLKKTVFRGVSSGFVLELPTYRLPTFKGTVRNMLDRAKDFLTKAGTIIFLMSVVIWLLQNFTLTFTVAQSSADSILGQFGQMIAPVFAPLGFGSWEAAVSLLTGLVAKEAVVSTLSVLFGAGGDSAMLSAILADTFTPLAGYCFLVFTLLYMPCMSAFATIKREMGGWRWAFGSAALQISLAWLTAFLIHTLGSLILF
;
A
#
# COMPACT_ATOMS: atom_id res chain seq x y z
N MET A 1 -35.43 -3.11 -22.84
CA MET A 1 -34.26 -2.36 -23.35
C MET A 1 -34.50 -1.87 -24.79
N ASN A 2 -35.09 -2.69 -25.67
CA ASN A 2 -35.42 -2.26 -27.02
C ASN A 2 -36.55 -1.21 -27.05
N GLU A 3 -37.60 -1.33 -26.23
CA GLU A 3 -38.67 -0.31 -26.12
C GLU A 3 -38.15 1.05 -25.62
N LEU A 4 -37.11 1.08 -24.77
CA LEU A 4 -36.47 2.30 -24.29
C LEU A 4 -35.60 2.95 -25.38
N LEU A 5 -34.94 2.12 -26.21
CA LEU A 5 -34.18 2.59 -27.37
C LEU A 5 -35.10 3.11 -28.49
N ASP A 6 -36.24 2.48 -28.73
CA ASP A 6 -37.23 2.91 -29.69
C ASP A 6 -37.95 4.21 -29.23
N ALA A 7 -38.22 4.36 -27.93
CA ALA A 7 -38.73 5.60 -27.34
C ALA A 7 -37.71 6.76 -27.47
N VAL A 8 -36.42 6.50 -27.24
CA VAL A 8 -35.35 7.48 -27.41
C VAL A 8 -35.07 7.79 -28.89
N ALA A 9 -35.25 6.83 -29.79
CA ALA A 9 -35.09 7.04 -31.23
C ALA A 9 -36.29 7.71 -31.88
N GLY A 10 -37.51 7.54 -31.33
CA GLY A 10 -38.77 8.06 -31.89
C GLY A 10 -39.10 9.50 -31.54
N GLU A 11 -38.57 10.04 -30.43
CA GLU A 11 -38.89 11.39 -29.95
C GLU A 11 -37.63 12.25 -29.77
N MET A 12 -36.89 12.46 -30.84
CA MET A 12 -35.94 13.57 -30.86
C MET A 12 -36.69 14.89 -31.25
N HIS A 13 -37.65 15.27 -30.42
CA HIS A 13 -38.03 16.66 -30.38
C HIS A 13 -36.95 17.44 -29.64
N PRO A 14 -36.34 18.47 -30.22
CA PRO A 14 -35.45 19.34 -29.48
C PRO A 14 -36.23 19.83 -28.26
N PRO A 15 -35.67 19.77 -27.04
CA PRO A 15 -36.38 20.25 -25.86
C PRO A 15 -36.80 21.69 -26.11
N ALA A 16 -38.12 21.94 -26.15
CA ALA A 16 -38.73 23.22 -26.52
C ALA A 16 -38.42 24.34 -25.49
N ARG A 17 -37.66 24.06 -24.45
CA ARG A 17 -37.14 25.03 -23.47
C ARG A 17 -35.71 24.71 -23.14
N GLN A 18 -34.85 25.72 -23.33
CA GLN A 18 -33.51 25.65 -22.70
C GLN A 18 -33.69 25.36 -21.22
N PRO A 19 -32.89 24.45 -20.64
CA PRO A 19 -33.04 24.04 -19.27
C PRO A 19 -33.04 25.26 -18.35
N ALA A 20 -34.02 25.32 -17.44
CA ALA A 20 -34.17 26.43 -16.50
C ALA A 20 -33.01 26.54 -15.47
N TYR A 21 -32.07 25.60 -15.51
CA TYR A 21 -30.88 25.59 -14.65
C TYR A 21 -29.88 26.71 -14.98
N LEU A 22 -30.14 27.50 -16.00
CA LEU A 22 -29.20 28.54 -16.41
C LEU A 22 -29.38 29.87 -15.66
N HIS A 23 -30.10 29.92 -14.54
CA HIS A 23 -30.15 31.10 -13.69
C HIS A 23 -28.73 31.51 -13.23
N GLY A 24 -28.29 32.70 -13.62
CA GLY A 24 -26.96 33.23 -13.33
C GLY A 24 -25.87 32.89 -14.35
N VAL A 25 -25.91 31.72 -14.99
CA VAL A 25 -24.92 31.29 -15.99
C VAL A 25 -25.48 31.35 -17.42
N GLY A 26 -26.78 31.37 -17.55
CA GLY A 26 -27.47 31.32 -18.85
C GLY A 26 -27.14 32.47 -19.82
N ALA A 27 -26.77 33.64 -19.30
CA ALA A 27 -26.30 34.73 -20.13
C ALA A 27 -24.93 34.40 -20.75
N ALA A 28 -23.98 33.89 -19.95
CA ALA A 28 -22.66 33.48 -20.41
C ALA A 28 -22.74 32.31 -21.40
N VAL A 29 -23.58 31.31 -21.13
CA VAL A 29 -23.80 30.17 -22.05
C VAL A 29 -24.38 30.63 -23.38
N ARG A 30 -25.35 31.58 -23.39
CA ARG A 30 -25.90 32.15 -24.63
C ARG A 30 -24.84 32.94 -25.41
N GLN A 31 -24.08 33.80 -24.75
CA GLN A 31 -22.99 34.54 -25.38
C GLN A 31 -21.98 33.62 -26.05
N VAL A 32 -21.51 32.60 -25.34
CA VAL A 32 -20.57 31.60 -25.89
C VAL A 32 -21.25 30.81 -27.02
N SER A 33 -22.52 30.42 -26.89
CA SER A 33 -23.24 29.71 -27.95
C SER A 33 -23.32 30.53 -29.22
N THR A 34 -23.54 31.85 -29.13
CA THR A 34 -23.57 32.76 -30.29
C THR A 34 -22.18 32.90 -30.94
N LEU A 35 -21.10 32.91 -30.14
CA LEU A 35 -19.73 32.92 -30.65
C LEU A 35 -19.37 31.62 -31.39
N LEU A 36 -20.03 30.51 -31.07
CA LEU A 36 -19.80 29.19 -31.68
C LEU A 36 -20.66 28.96 -32.94
N GLU A 37 -21.71 29.79 -33.21
CA GLU A 37 -22.59 29.63 -34.38
C GLU A 37 -21.86 29.60 -35.74
N PRO A 38 -20.79 30.37 -35.98
CA PRO A 38 -20.05 30.33 -37.25
C PRO A 38 -19.26 29.03 -37.49
N LEU A 39 -19.09 28.20 -36.46
CA LEU A 39 -18.32 26.98 -36.56
C LEU A 39 -19.18 25.82 -37.12
N PRO A 40 -18.56 24.80 -37.75
CA PRO A 40 -19.27 23.66 -38.34
C PRO A 40 -19.81 22.71 -37.26
N LEU A 41 -20.51 23.23 -36.27
CA LEU A 41 -21.11 22.49 -35.17
C LEU A 41 -22.64 22.39 -35.36
N ARG A 42 -23.22 21.29 -34.87
CA ARG A 42 -24.69 21.15 -34.89
C ARG A 42 -25.31 22.17 -33.94
N ARG A 43 -26.25 22.97 -34.42
CA ARG A 43 -26.93 24.00 -33.61
C ARG A 43 -27.52 23.48 -32.30
N ALA A 44 -28.04 22.25 -32.30
CA ALA A 44 -28.58 21.61 -31.08
C ALA A 44 -27.51 21.33 -30.02
N SER A 45 -26.23 21.22 -30.38
CA SER A 45 -25.11 20.91 -29.49
C SER A 45 -24.38 22.17 -28.99
N LEU A 46 -24.69 23.37 -29.52
CA LEU A 46 -24.00 24.60 -29.13
C LEU A 46 -24.05 24.90 -27.62
N PRO A 47 -25.21 24.74 -26.92
CA PRO A 47 -25.26 24.97 -25.49
C PRO A 47 -24.36 24.00 -24.68
N PHE A 48 -24.25 22.76 -25.13
CA PHE A 48 -23.37 21.78 -24.52
C PHE A 48 -21.90 22.18 -24.64
N TYR A 49 -21.47 22.55 -25.86
CA TYR A 49 -20.10 23.01 -26.08
C TYR A 49 -19.80 24.30 -25.32
N ALA A 50 -20.76 25.22 -25.26
CA ALA A 50 -20.62 26.46 -24.49
C ALA A 50 -20.43 26.20 -23.00
N CYS A 51 -21.22 25.29 -22.40
CA CYS A 51 -21.04 24.89 -21.01
C CYS A 51 -19.67 24.28 -20.78
N LYS A 52 -19.25 23.33 -21.62
CA LYS A 52 -17.97 22.63 -21.47
C LYS A 52 -16.76 23.54 -21.67
N LEU A 53 -16.84 24.51 -22.58
CA LEU A 53 -15.79 25.50 -22.76
C LEU A 53 -15.69 26.47 -21.57
N LEU A 54 -16.82 26.85 -20.98
CA LEU A 54 -16.86 27.66 -19.76
C LEU A 54 -16.32 26.91 -18.54
N GLU A 55 -16.56 25.59 -18.45
CA GLU A 55 -15.95 24.70 -17.44
C GLU A 55 -14.44 24.54 -17.61
N GLY A 56 -13.88 24.87 -18.77
CA GLY A 56 -12.47 24.68 -19.08
C GLY A 56 -12.12 23.23 -19.43
N ASP A 57 -13.07 22.44 -19.94
CA ASP A 57 -12.86 21.03 -20.30
C ASP A 57 -11.80 20.89 -21.40
N SER A 58 -10.68 20.27 -21.07
CA SER A 58 -9.52 20.12 -21.94
C SER A 58 -9.79 19.23 -23.18
N HIS A 59 -10.67 18.23 -23.06
CA HIS A 59 -11.02 17.35 -24.18
C HIS A 59 -11.86 18.10 -25.22
N VAL A 60 -12.79 18.92 -24.77
CA VAL A 60 -13.61 19.75 -25.68
C VAL A 60 -12.77 20.83 -26.34
N GLN A 61 -11.85 21.46 -25.57
CA GLN A 61 -10.91 22.45 -26.14
C GLN A 61 -9.98 21.87 -27.20
N GLN A 62 -9.60 20.61 -27.10
CA GLN A 62 -8.77 19.91 -28.07
C GLN A 62 -9.56 19.36 -29.26
N SER A 63 -10.84 19.03 -29.07
CA SER A 63 -11.70 18.43 -30.11
C SER A 63 -12.27 19.46 -31.10
N ILE A 64 -12.30 20.74 -30.72
CA ILE A 64 -12.82 21.82 -31.55
C ILE A 64 -11.69 22.77 -31.93
N THR A 65 -11.50 23.01 -33.23
CA THR A 65 -10.54 24.01 -33.70
C THR A 65 -11.16 25.41 -33.52
N LEU A 66 -10.84 26.02 -32.37
CA LEU A 66 -11.33 27.39 -32.07
C LEU A 66 -10.34 28.43 -32.62
N PRO A 67 -10.83 29.42 -33.41
CA PRO A 67 -10.04 30.60 -33.76
C PRO A 67 -9.57 31.34 -32.49
N GLU A 68 -8.39 31.93 -32.54
CA GLU A 68 -7.74 32.51 -31.35
C GLU A 68 -8.52 33.68 -30.75
N ASN A 69 -9.19 34.48 -31.60
CA ASN A 69 -10.09 35.54 -31.16
C ASN A 69 -11.28 34.99 -30.34
N ILE A 70 -11.93 33.92 -30.80
CA ILE A 70 -13.07 33.30 -30.09
C ILE A 70 -12.58 32.67 -28.76
N ARG A 71 -11.43 32.04 -28.78
CA ARG A 71 -10.83 31.47 -27.56
C ARG A 71 -10.58 32.54 -26.49
N HIS A 72 -10.04 33.71 -26.92
CA HIS A 72 -9.79 34.83 -26.00
C HIS A 72 -11.08 35.38 -25.41
N GLU A 73 -12.12 35.52 -26.23
CA GLU A 73 -13.42 36.02 -25.79
C GLU A 73 -14.14 35.07 -24.83
N ILE A 74 -14.09 33.76 -25.09
CA ILE A 74 -14.60 32.73 -24.17
C ILE A 74 -13.86 32.80 -22.84
N SER A 75 -12.54 32.94 -22.86
CA SER A 75 -11.73 33.07 -21.62
C SER A 75 -12.14 34.32 -20.83
N HIS A 76 -12.42 35.42 -21.50
CA HIS A 76 -12.86 36.66 -20.85
C HIS A 76 -14.23 36.51 -20.19
N ILE A 77 -15.17 35.84 -20.87
CA ILE A 77 -16.50 35.52 -20.33
C ILE A 77 -16.36 34.58 -19.11
N ALA A 78 -15.47 33.57 -19.18
CA ALA A 78 -15.22 32.63 -18.10
C ALA A 78 -14.63 33.31 -16.83
N ILE A 79 -13.67 34.24 -17.01
CA ILE A 79 -13.12 35.05 -15.93
C ILE A 79 -14.18 35.97 -15.31
N GLY A 80 -15.01 36.60 -16.18
CA GLY A 80 -16.12 37.44 -15.73
C GLY A 80 -17.12 36.66 -14.87
N LEU A 81 -17.39 35.40 -15.20
CA LEU A 81 -18.28 34.53 -14.45
C LEU A 81 -17.72 34.26 -13.04
N CYS A 82 -16.42 33.94 -12.92
CA CYS A 82 -15.74 33.77 -11.65
C CYS A 82 -15.79 35.00 -10.75
N SER A 83 -15.56 36.19 -11.34
CA SER A 83 -15.55 37.43 -10.56
C SER A 83 -16.94 37.84 -10.06
N HIS A 84 -18.01 37.53 -10.83
CA HIS A 84 -19.39 37.80 -10.42
C HIS A 84 -19.89 36.93 -9.28
N GLN A 85 -19.37 35.68 -9.16
CA GLN A 85 -19.81 34.73 -8.15
C GLN A 85 -18.81 34.54 -6.98
N ASN A 86 -17.77 35.37 -6.88
CA ASN A 86 -16.72 35.26 -5.86
C ASN A 86 -16.09 33.86 -5.77
N SER A 87 -16.03 33.13 -6.86
CA SER A 87 -15.44 31.80 -6.97
C SER A 87 -14.18 31.85 -7.82
N THR A 88 -13.25 30.94 -7.54
CA THR A 88 -11.99 30.80 -8.30
C THR A 88 -12.05 29.69 -9.34
N ASP A 89 -13.19 28.96 -9.42
CA ASP A 89 -13.33 27.77 -10.27
C ASP A 89 -14.70 27.74 -10.97
N ASN A 90 -14.66 27.81 -12.30
CA ASN A 90 -15.84 27.75 -13.13
C ASN A 90 -16.55 26.38 -13.09
N GLN A 91 -15.82 25.28 -12.88
CA GLN A 91 -16.42 23.95 -12.74
C GLN A 91 -17.33 23.89 -11.51
N MET A 92 -16.90 24.51 -10.42
CA MET A 92 -17.68 24.60 -9.19
C MET A 92 -18.97 25.42 -9.43
N ILE A 93 -18.86 26.57 -10.10
CA ILE A 93 -20.02 27.42 -10.43
C ILE A 93 -21.06 26.65 -11.26
N MET A 94 -20.58 25.93 -12.28
CA MET A 94 -21.48 25.16 -13.17
C MET A 94 -22.14 24.01 -12.43
N ALA A 95 -21.39 23.34 -11.52
CA ALA A 95 -21.92 22.28 -10.68
C ALA A 95 -22.98 22.81 -9.71
N ASP A 96 -22.72 23.91 -9.02
CA ASP A 96 -23.67 24.53 -8.08
C ASP A 96 -25.00 24.88 -8.76
N VAL A 97 -24.96 25.52 -9.94
CA VAL A 97 -26.15 25.86 -10.69
C VAL A 97 -26.95 24.62 -11.12
N LEU A 98 -26.28 23.54 -11.50
CA LEU A 98 -26.92 22.26 -11.83
C LEU A 98 -27.56 21.62 -10.59
N TYR A 99 -26.88 21.63 -9.45
CA TYR A 99 -27.41 21.11 -8.20
C TYR A 99 -28.60 21.92 -7.69
N ASP A 100 -28.57 23.24 -7.76
CA ASP A 100 -29.71 24.11 -7.40
C ASP A 100 -30.95 23.80 -8.25
N PHE A 101 -30.74 23.57 -9.54
CA PHE A 101 -31.83 23.16 -10.45
C PHE A 101 -32.41 21.79 -10.06
N ILE A 102 -31.51 20.79 -9.85
CA ILE A 102 -31.89 19.43 -9.42
C ILE A 102 -32.65 19.50 -8.11
N GLU A 103 -32.15 20.26 -7.14
CA GLU A 103 -32.80 20.43 -5.84
C GLU A 103 -34.20 21.04 -5.98
N GLY A 104 -34.36 22.08 -6.81
CA GLY A 104 -35.64 22.67 -7.11
C GLY A 104 -36.63 21.72 -7.77
N VAL A 105 -36.17 20.82 -8.63
CA VAL A 105 -37.01 19.77 -9.23
C VAL A 105 -37.36 18.68 -8.21
N VAL A 106 -36.39 18.25 -7.43
CA VAL A 106 -36.57 17.23 -6.38
C VAL A 106 -37.55 17.71 -5.33
N GLN A 107 -37.46 18.95 -4.86
CA GLN A 107 -38.39 19.53 -3.89
C GLN A 107 -39.83 19.57 -4.40
N LYS A 108 -40.05 19.75 -5.70
CA LYS A 108 -41.38 19.77 -6.33
C LYS A 108 -41.94 18.37 -6.59
N SER A 109 -41.07 17.42 -6.90
CA SER A 109 -41.45 16.06 -7.35
C SER A 109 -41.40 15.01 -6.24
N TYR A 110 -40.56 15.22 -5.22
CA TYR A 110 -40.33 14.25 -4.14
C TYR A 110 -40.70 14.82 -2.78
N ARG A 111 -41.72 14.24 -2.16
CA ARG A 111 -42.05 14.54 -0.77
C ARG A 111 -41.33 13.54 0.14
N ARG A 112 -40.30 13.99 0.83
CA ARG A 112 -39.69 13.16 1.88
C ARG A 112 -40.71 12.86 2.98
N PRO A 113 -40.89 11.60 3.40
CA PRO A 113 -41.64 11.29 4.60
C PRO A 113 -41.00 12.01 5.79
N VAL A 114 -41.81 12.57 6.68
CA VAL A 114 -41.37 13.36 7.86
C VAL A 114 -40.44 12.55 8.76
N ASN A 115 -40.62 11.24 8.85
CA ASN A 115 -39.76 10.29 9.55
C ASN A 115 -39.52 9.07 8.64
N PRO A 116 -38.53 9.06 7.77
CA PRO A 116 -38.21 7.88 6.98
C PRO A 116 -37.78 6.74 7.94
N PRO A 117 -38.27 5.50 7.72
CA PRO A 117 -37.79 4.37 8.51
C PRO A 117 -36.28 4.23 8.30
N LEU A 118 -35.58 4.02 9.42
CA LEU A 118 -34.12 3.81 9.38
C LEU A 118 -33.80 2.64 8.45
N THR A 119 -32.96 2.90 7.47
CA THR A 119 -32.42 1.87 6.58
C THR A 119 -31.58 0.86 7.36
N VAL A 120 -31.40 -0.34 6.82
CA VAL A 120 -30.52 -1.35 7.43
C VAL A 120 -29.11 -0.78 7.60
N THR A 121 -28.62 -0.03 6.60
CA THR A 121 -27.32 0.65 6.65
C THR A 121 -27.21 1.60 7.84
N GLU A 122 -28.22 2.46 8.07
CA GLU A 122 -28.19 3.42 9.19
C GLU A 122 -28.25 2.73 10.57
N ARG A 123 -28.93 1.57 10.65
CA ARG A 123 -28.96 0.78 11.91
C ARG A 123 -27.59 0.19 12.21
N ILE A 124 -26.88 -0.35 11.21
CA ILE A 124 -25.54 -0.89 11.35
C ILE A 124 -24.57 0.23 11.66
N ASP A 125 -24.65 1.35 10.95
CA ASP A 125 -23.77 2.52 11.14
C ASP A 125 -23.90 3.12 12.55
N ARG A 126 -25.08 3.08 13.16
CA ARG A 126 -25.28 3.52 14.55
C ARG A 126 -24.40 2.74 15.55
N ILE A 127 -24.10 1.47 15.26
CA ILE A 127 -23.24 0.61 16.10
C ILE A 127 -21.78 0.76 15.67
N VAL A 128 -21.50 0.59 14.37
CA VAL A 128 -20.15 0.52 13.81
C VAL A 128 -19.43 1.87 13.85
N MET A 129 -20.16 2.97 13.67
CA MET A 129 -19.61 4.34 13.71
C MET A 129 -19.76 5.01 15.07
N ASN A 130 -20.20 4.29 16.09
CA ASN A 130 -20.29 4.82 17.45
C ASN A 130 -18.92 5.17 17.99
N LYS A 131 -18.76 6.37 18.55
CA LYS A 131 -17.50 6.93 19.05
C LYS A 131 -16.72 5.97 19.97
N TRP A 132 -17.41 5.14 20.75
CA TRP A 132 -16.81 4.21 21.70
C TRP A 132 -16.67 2.79 21.17
N LEU A 133 -17.56 2.35 20.28
CA LEU A 133 -17.60 0.98 19.76
C LEU A 133 -16.78 0.82 18.46
N ALA A 134 -16.57 1.88 17.70
CA ALA A 134 -15.92 1.83 16.41
C ALA A 134 -14.48 1.23 16.49
N LEU A 135 -13.67 1.71 17.42
CA LEU A 135 -12.31 1.23 17.63
C LEU A 135 -12.24 -0.22 18.15
N PRO A 136 -13.01 -0.63 19.18
CA PRO A 136 -13.09 -2.03 19.60
C PRO A 136 -13.56 -2.99 18.51
N ILE A 137 -14.60 -2.62 17.75
CA ILE A 137 -15.09 -3.45 16.63
C ILE A 137 -14.03 -3.60 15.56
N PHE A 138 -13.36 -2.50 15.21
CA PHE A 138 -12.25 -2.51 14.27
C PHE A 138 -11.11 -3.41 14.77
N ALA A 139 -10.68 -3.25 16.02
CA ALA A 139 -9.63 -4.08 16.63
C ALA A 139 -10.00 -5.57 16.64
N LEU A 140 -11.27 -5.90 16.94
CA LEU A 140 -11.77 -7.27 16.92
C LEU A 140 -11.70 -7.88 15.51
N LEU A 141 -12.23 -7.19 14.51
CA LEU A 141 -12.20 -7.67 13.10
C LEU A 141 -10.78 -7.84 12.59
N MET A 142 -9.88 -6.89 12.90
CA MET A 142 -8.47 -7.00 12.56
C MET A 142 -7.80 -8.17 13.28
N SER A 143 -8.08 -8.36 14.57
CA SER A 143 -7.54 -9.50 15.33
C SER A 143 -7.98 -10.83 14.75
N ILE A 144 -9.26 -10.98 14.38
CA ILE A 144 -9.76 -12.19 13.71
C ILE A 144 -9.02 -12.41 12.39
N MET A 145 -8.87 -11.39 11.57
CA MET A 145 -8.17 -11.46 10.29
C MET A 145 -6.70 -11.90 10.50
N PHE A 146 -5.97 -11.25 11.40
CA PHE A 146 -4.56 -11.54 11.62
C PHE A 146 -4.33 -12.90 12.30
N LEU A 147 -5.15 -13.27 13.28
CA LEU A 147 -5.07 -14.58 13.94
C LEU A 147 -5.38 -15.73 12.97
N THR A 148 -6.31 -15.53 12.04
CA THR A 148 -6.60 -16.53 11.02
C THR A 148 -5.48 -16.61 9.97
N THR A 149 -4.91 -15.47 9.58
CA THR A 149 -3.89 -15.40 8.53
C THR A 149 -2.51 -15.85 9.01
N PHE A 150 -2.07 -15.37 10.17
CA PHE A 150 -0.71 -15.60 10.70
C PHE A 150 -0.68 -16.48 11.96
N GLY A 151 -1.83 -16.84 12.49
CA GLY A 151 -1.97 -17.77 13.62
C GLY A 151 -1.87 -19.24 13.19
N PRO A 152 -2.27 -20.18 14.05
CA PRO A 152 -2.05 -21.60 13.85
C PRO A 152 -2.59 -22.15 12.52
N PHE A 153 -3.73 -21.62 12.03
CA PHE A 153 -4.32 -22.07 10.78
C PHE A 153 -3.48 -21.65 9.55
N GLY A 154 -3.09 -20.38 9.47
CA GLY A 154 -2.26 -19.89 8.37
C GLY A 154 -0.86 -20.48 8.40
N SER A 155 -0.26 -20.67 9.59
CA SER A 155 1.04 -21.31 9.75
C SER A 155 0.99 -22.77 9.33
N PHE A 156 -0.03 -23.53 9.73
CA PHE A 156 -0.20 -24.92 9.32
C PHE A 156 -0.21 -25.09 7.79
N LEU A 157 -0.91 -24.22 7.07
CA LEU A 157 -0.96 -24.27 5.61
C LEU A 157 0.39 -23.90 4.99
N MET A 158 1.07 -22.91 5.55
CA MET A 158 2.41 -22.50 5.13
C MET A 158 3.42 -23.64 5.36
N ASP A 159 3.47 -24.20 6.56
CA ASP A 159 4.41 -25.26 6.96
C ASP A 159 4.18 -26.54 6.13
N THR A 160 2.91 -26.87 5.85
CA THR A 160 2.57 -28.00 4.98
C THR A 160 3.13 -27.81 3.57
N LEU A 161 2.97 -26.60 3.01
CA LEU A 161 3.44 -26.32 1.66
C LEU A 161 4.97 -26.21 1.60
N ASP A 162 5.58 -25.64 2.62
CA ASP A 162 7.04 -25.59 2.76
C ASP A 162 7.63 -27.00 2.91
N GLY A 163 7.03 -27.84 3.75
CA GLY A 163 7.41 -29.25 3.90
C GLY A 163 7.29 -30.06 2.58
N LEU A 164 6.30 -29.77 1.74
CA LEU A 164 6.21 -30.39 0.41
C LEU A 164 7.34 -29.91 -0.52
N ILE A 165 7.66 -28.63 -0.49
CA ILE A 165 8.68 -28.05 -1.39
C ILE A 165 10.08 -28.39 -0.90
N GLN A 166 10.41 -28.08 0.35
CA GLN A 166 11.74 -28.27 0.91
C GLN A 166 12.00 -29.72 1.34
N GLY A 167 10.97 -30.40 1.87
CA GLY A 167 11.11 -31.76 2.39
C GLY A 167 10.98 -32.86 1.34
N GLN A 168 10.29 -32.61 0.22
CA GLN A 168 10.07 -33.64 -0.80
C GLN A 168 10.60 -33.24 -2.18
N LEU A 169 10.25 -32.03 -2.68
CA LEU A 169 10.63 -31.62 -4.01
C LEU A 169 12.14 -31.33 -4.13
N SER A 170 12.72 -30.60 -3.19
CA SER A 170 14.13 -30.25 -3.21
C SER A 170 15.05 -31.48 -3.14
N PRO A 171 14.86 -32.45 -2.21
CA PRO A 171 15.67 -33.68 -2.18
C PRO A 171 15.46 -34.57 -3.40
N ALA A 172 14.25 -34.60 -3.98
CA ALA A 172 13.99 -35.38 -5.20
C ALA A 172 14.75 -34.82 -6.41
N VAL A 173 14.79 -33.49 -6.55
CA VAL A 173 15.53 -32.81 -7.62
C VAL A 173 17.05 -32.95 -7.37
N GLU A 174 17.52 -32.84 -6.15
CA GLU A 174 18.91 -33.08 -5.76
C GLU A 174 19.36 -34.50 -6.16
N ALA A 175 18.58 -35.53 -5.80
CA ALA A 175 18.87 -36.91 -6.17
C ALA A 175 18.87 -37.13 -7.70
N MET A 176 18.01 -36.42 -8.44
CA MET A 176 17.98 -36.47 -9.90
C MET A 176 19.23 -35.82 -10.51
N LEU A 177 19.65 -34.67 -10.01
CA LEU A 177 20.85 -33.94 -10.47
C LEU A 177 22.15 -34.73 -10.15
N LEU A 178 22.23 -35.35 -8.97
CA LEU A 178 23.33 -36.23 -8.58
C LEU A 178 23.46 -37.42 -9.56
N ARG A 179 22.33 -38.05 -9.90
CA ARG A 179 22.31 -39.16 -10.89
C ARG A 179 22.70 -38.72 -12.31
N ALA A 180 22.41 -37.44 -12.65
CA ALA A 180 22.81 -36.86 -13.93
C ALA A 180 24.29 -36.42 -13.97
N GLY A 181 25.03 -36.53 -12.85
CA GLY A 181 26.43 -36.15 -12.76
C GLY A 181 26.65 -34.64 -12.72
N ALA A 182 25.67 -33.89 -12.23
CA ALA A 182 25.79 -32.44 -12.08
C ALA A 182 26.85 -32.10 -11.00
N SER A 183 27.57 -31.01 -11.19
CA SER A 183 28.53 -30.50 -10.22
C SER A 183 27.83 -29.91 -8.99
N ASP A 184 28.47 -29.97 -7.80
CA ASP A 184 27.90 -29.55 -6.53
C ASP A 184 27.37 -28.11 -6.56
N TRP A 185 28.05 -27.20 -7.25
CA TRP A 185 27.59 -25.81 -7.36
C TRP A 185 26.32 -25.66 -8.18
N VAL A 186 26.07 -26.55 -9.19
CA VAL A 186 24.81 -26.56 -9.97
C VAL A 186 23.67 -27.08 -9.10
N ILE A 187 23.94 -28.12 -8.30
CA ILE A 187 22.97 -28.69 -7.38
C ILE A 187 22.54 -27.62 -6.37
N GLY A 188 23.49 -26.92 -5.73
CA GLY A 188 23.22 -25.84 -4.81
C GLY A 188 22.45 -24.67 -5.48
N LEU A 189 22.82 -24.28 -6.71
CA LEU A 189 22.10 -23.24 -7.45
C LEU A 189 20.63 -23.62 -7.68
N VAL A 190 20.37 -24.87 -8.09
CA VAL A 190 19.00 -25.31 -8.38
C VAL A 190 18.21 -25.56 -7.11
N CYS A 191 18.77 -26.24 -6.13
CA CYS A 191 18.05 -26.58 -4.89
C CYS A 191 17.90 -25.40 -3.96
N ASP A 192 19.01 -24.71 -3.63
CA ASP A 192 18.97 -23.60 -2.66
C ASP A 192 18.61 -22.26 -3.33
N GLY A 193 19.19 -21.97 -4.48
CA GLY A 193 18.95 -20.70 -5.18
C GLY A 193 17.57 -20.63 -5.81
N VAL A 194 17.21 -21.64 -6.64
CA VAL A 194 15.95 -21.62 -7.41
C VAL A 194 14.80 -22.18 -6.58
N ILE A 195 14.90 -23.44 -6.10
CA ILE A 195 13.80 -24.09 -5.37
C ILE A 195 13.61 -23.43 -4.01
N GLY A 196 14.68 -23.11 -3.30
CA GLY A 196 14.63 -22.38 -2.03
C GLY A 196 13.99 -21.01 -2.17
N GLY A 197 14.42 -20.23 -3.18
CA GLY A 197 13.89 -18.88 -3.42
C GLY A 197 12.44 -18.86 -3.88
N VAL A 198 12.07 -19.66 -4.88
CA VAL A 198 10.68 -19.78 -5.37
C VAL A 198 9.81 -20.45 -4.31
N GLY A 199 10.33 -21.47 -3.67
CA GLY A 199 9.65 -22.22 -2.61
C GLY A 199 9.20 -21.31 -1.49
N GLY A 200 10.09 -20.46 -0.97
CA GLY A 200 9.73 -19.48 0.04
C GLY A 200 8.54 -18.57 -0.36
N VAL A 201 8.52 -18.09 -1.60
CA VAL A 201 7.38 -17.27 -2.10
C VAL A 201 6.08 -18.09 -2.15
N VAL A 202 6.17 -19.33 -2.64
CA VAL A 202 5.00 -20.21 -2.80
C VAL A 202 4.49 -20.68 -1.44
N SER A 203 5.38 -20.93 -0.46
CA SER A 203 5.00 -21.31 0.91
C SER A 203 4.18 -20.21 1.61
N PHE A 204 4.42 -18.93 1.31
CA PHE A 204 3.63 -17.80 1.83
C PHE A 204 2.31 -17.56 1.11
N LEU A 205 2.08 -18.21 -0.05
CA LEU A 205 0.89 -17.97 -0.88
C LEU A 205 -0.44 -18.23 -0.13
N PRO A 206 -0.60 -19.29 0.69
CA PRO A 206 -1.83 -19.52 1.44
C PRO A 206 -2.16 -18.36 2.40
N GLN A 207 -1.18 -17.84 3.11
CA GLN A 207 -1.37 -16.70 4.03
C GLN A 207 -1.81 -15.46 3.28
N ILE A 208 -1.22 -15.19 2.11
CA ILE A 208 -1.58 -14.06 1.25
C ILE A 208 -3.01 -14.22 0.72
N ILE A 209 -3.41 -15.43 0.32
CA ILE A 209 -4.77 -15.74 -0.15
C ILE A 209 -5.78 -15.47 0.97
N ILE A 210 -5.54 -15.96 2.19
CA ILE A 210 -6.41 -15.72 3.35
C ILE A 210 -6.52 -14.21 3.64
N LEU A 211 -5.40 -13.50 3.63
CA LEU A 211 -5.37 -12.06 3.84
C LEU A 211 -6.23 -11.32 2.80
N PHE A 212 -6.06 -11.64 1.52
CA PHE A 212 -6.84 -11.01 0.44
C PHE A 212 -8.32 -11.37 0.48
N PHE A 213 -8.66 -12.57 0.94
CA PHE A 213 -10.03 -12.98 1.15
C PHE A 213 -10.73 -12.07 2.19
N PHE A 214 -10.13 -11.89 3.36
CA PHE A 214 -10.69 -11.00 4.39
C PHE A 214 -10.73 -9.54 3.93
N LEU A 215 -9.68 -9.06 3.29
CA LEU A 215 -9.65 -7.69 2.77
C LEU A 215 -10.72 -7.45 1.71
N SER A 216 -10.95 -8.42 0.80
CA SER A 216 -12.03 -8.32 -0.19
C SER A 216 -13.41 -8.25 0.47
N ILE A 217 -13.66 -9.06 1.50
CA ILE A 217 -14.91 -9.01 2.26
C ILE A 217 -15.11 -7.64 2.91
N LEU A 218 -14.08 -7.12 3.59
CA LEU A 218 -14.14 -5.83 4.28
C LEU A 218 -14.33 -4.66 3.30
N GLU A 219 -13.75 -4.77 2.10
CA GLU A 219 -13.89 -3.77 1.02
C GLU A 219 -15.28 -3.84 0.40
N ASP A 220 -15.73 -5.04 -0.02
CA ASP A 220 -17.01 -5.25 -0.70
C ASP A 220 -18.21 -4.93 0.20
N THR A 221 -18.10 -5.20 1.51
CA THR A 221 -19.15 -4.80 2.50
C THR A 221 -19.25 -3.30 2.68
N GLY A 222 -18.24 -2.52 2.30
CA GLY A 222 -18.16 -1.09 2.55
C GLY A 222 -17.71 -0.72 3.97
N TYR A 223 -17.25 -1.71 4.76
CA TYR A 223 -16.74 -1.46 6.12
C TYR A 223 -15.49 -0.59 6.13
N LEU A 224 -14.56 -0.81 5.19
CA LEU A 224 -13.32 -0.01 5.10
C LEU A 224 -13.59 1.48 4.86
N ALA A 225 -14.67 1.84 4.16
CA ALA A 225 -15.06 3.23 3.97
C ALA A 225 -15.47 3.90 5.30
N ARG A 226 -16.15 3.16 6.20
CA ARG A 226 -16.54 3.67 7.52
C ARG A 226 -15.32 3.88 8.41
N VAL A 227 -14.41 2.92 8.40
CA VAL A 227 -13.15 3.05 9.16
C VAL A 227 -12.33 4.22 8.64
N ALA A 228 -12.22 4.39 7.32
CA ALA A 228 -11.56 5.54 6.71
C ALA A 228 -12.19 6.87 7.15
N PHE A 229 -13.52 6.93 7.23
CA PHE A 229 -14.24 8.11 7.72
C PHE A 229 -13.95 8.41 9.20
N ILE A 230 -13.95 7.39 10.07
CA ILE A 230 -13.65 7.56 11.49
C ILE A 230 -12.21 8.05 11.68
N MET A 231 -11.27 7.48 10.94
CA MET A 231 -9.84 7.80 11.03
C MET A 231 -9.46 9.12 10.35
N ASP A 232 -10.33 9.69 9.50
CA ASP A 232 -10.06 10.94 8.78
C ASP A 232 -9.67 12.09 9.72
N THR A 233 -10.41 12.25 10.83
CA THR A 233 -10.13 13.29 11.83
C THR A 233 -8.72 13.18 12.42
N LEU A 234 -8.21 11.96 12.62
CA LEU A 234 -6.88 11.73 13.16
C LEU A 234 -5.81 11.94 12.09
N LEU A 235 -6.02 11.40 10.89
CA LEU A 235 -5.05 11.45 9.79
C LEU A 235 -4.87 12.85 9.23
N ARG A 236 -5.89 13.68 9.23
CA ARG A 236 -5.78 15.11 8.84
C ARG A 236 -4.79 15.89 9.71
N LYS A 237 -4.63 15.54 10.98
CA LYS A 237 -3.60 16.18 11.83
C LYS A 237 -2.20 15.95 11.28
N ILE A 238 -1.95 14.80 10.70
CA ILE A 238 -0.67 14.43 10.08
C ILE A 238 -0.57 14.97 8.65
N GLY A 239 -1.68 15.42 8.03
CA GLY A 239 -1.74 15.93 6.67
C GLY A 239 -2.13 14.87 5.63
N LEU A 240 -2.78 13.79 6.06
CA LEU A 240 -3.32 12.74 5.23
C LEU A 240 -4.84 12.79 5.22
N SER A 241 -5.46 12.32 4.14
CA SER A 241 -6.90 12.07 4.08
C SER A 241 -7.25 10.71 4.70
N GLY A 242 -8.49 10.54 5.13
CA GLY A 242 -8.99 9.25 5.65
C GLY A 242 -8.80 8.08 4.70
N LYS A 243 -8.82 8.30 3.38
CA LYS A 243 -8.52 7.26 2.37
C LYS A 243 -7.13 6.63 2.56
N SER A 244 -6.17 7.35 3.13
CA SER A 244 -4.82 6.85 3.42
C SER A 244 -4.81 5.71 4.42
N PHE A 245 -5.85 5.62 5.26
CA PHE A 245 -5.93 4.59 6.30
C PHE A 245 -5.98 3.18 5.72
N VAL A 246 -6.71 2.99 4.62
CA VAL A 246 -6.89 1.66 4.00
C VAL A 246 -5.54 1.08 3.50
N PRO A 247 -4.74 1.79 2.68
CA PRO A 247 -3.40 1.33 2.33
C PRO A 247 -2.50 1.10 3.55
N MET A 248 -2.50 2.00 4.53
CA MET A 248 -1.67 1.82 5.74
C MET A 248 -2.09 0.60 6.54
N LEU A 249 -3.39 0.32 6.66
CA LEU A 249 -3.91 -0.88 7.30
C LEU A 249 -3.46 -2.16 6.57
N MET A 250 -3.57 -2.17 5.24
CA MET A 250 -3.08 -3.30 4.43
C MET A 250 -1.57 -3.53 4.61
N GLY A 251 -0.81 -2.48 4.96
CA GLY A 251 0.62 -2.52 5.26
C GLY A 251 0.98 -3.44 6.42
N PHE A 252 0.11 -3.66 7.39
CA PHE A 252 0.30 -4.64 8.46
C PHE A 252 0.28 -6.09 7.94
N GLY A 253 -0.42 -6.36 6.86
CA GLY A 253 -0.36 -7.66 6.20
C GLY A 253 0.81 -7.75 5.24
N CYS A 254 0.82 -6.94 4.19
CA CYS A 254 1.87 -6.91 3.18
C CYS A 254 2.00 -5.52 2.55
N THR A 255 3.22 -5.00 2.52
CA THR A 255 3.52 -3.65 1.99
C THR A 255 3.27 -3.55 0.48
N THR A 256 3.52 -4.60 -0.30
CA THR A 256 3.35 -4.58 -1.77
C THR A 256 1.92 -4.25 -2.20
N PRO A 257 0.88 -5.03 -1.81
CA PRO A 257 -0.50 -4.71 -2.14
C PRO A 257 -0.99 -3.42 -1.48
N ALA A 258 -0.46 -3.09 -0.29
CA ALA A 258 -0.78 -1.84 0.39
C ALA A 258 -0.38 -0.61 -0.43
N VAL A 259 0.82 -0.60 -0.99
CA VAL A 259 1.30 0.45 -1.90
C VAL A 259 0.46 0.48 -3.19
N MET A 260 0.07 -0.68 -3.72
CA MET A 260 -0.81 -0.74 -4.89
C MET A 260 -2.22 -0.18 -4.60
N ALA A 261 -2.75 -0.39 -3.41
CA ALA A 261 -4.05 0.15 -3.01
C ALA A 261 -4.08 1.68 -2.98
N ALA A 262 -2.94 2.33 -2.76
CA ALA A 262 -2.85 3.79 -2.79
C ALA A 262 -3.19 4.42 -4.16
N ARG A 263 -3.28 3.63 -5.24
CA ARG A 263 -3.74 4.11 -6.58
C ARG A 263 -5.14 4.71 -6.57
N THR A 264 -6.00 4.27 -5.65
CA THR A 264 -7.37 4.76 -5.54
C THR A 264 -7.46 6.20 -5.02
N MET A 265 -6.32 6.77 -4.61
CA MET A 265 -6.27 8.14 -4.10
C MET A 265 -6.11 9.13 -5.24
N GLU A 266 -7.02 10.10 -5.31
CA GLU A 266 -7.08 11.13 -6.36
C GLU A 266 -5.98 12.18 -6.19
N ASN A 267 -5.71 12.58 -4.94
CA ASN A 267 -4.69 13.57 -4.63
C ASN A 267 -3.29 12.95 -4.69
N GLU A 268 -2.45 13.42 -5.59
CA GLU A 268 -1.11 12.89 -5.82
C GLU A 268 -0.18 13.06 -4.59
N LYS A 269 -0.31 14.17 -3.85
CA LYS A 269 0.48 14.42 -2.64
C LYS A 269 0.13 13.41 -1.55
N ASP A 270 -1.16 13.24 -1.27
CA ASP A 270 -1.65 12.29 -0.27
C ASP A 270 -1.27 10.85 -0.66
N ARG A 271 -1.38 10.51 -1.96
CA ARG A 271 -0.97 9.22 -2.48
C ARG A 271 0.52 8.95 -2.25
N ARG A 272 1.39 9.87 -2.65
CA ARG A 272 2.85 9.73 -2.47
C ARG A 272 3.23 9.65 -0.99
N MET A 273 2.65 10.52 -0.16
CA MET A 273 2.90 10.52 1.27
C MET A 273 2.45 9.19 1.91
N THR A 274 1.27 8.69 1.57
CA THR A 274 0.77 7.39 2.03
C THR A 274 1.70 6.24 1.63
N ILE A 275 2.18 6.22 0.37
CA ILE A 275 3.14 5.22 -0.11
C ILE A 275 4.44 5.24 0.69
N MET A 276 4.95 6.44 1.04
CA MET A 276 6.17 6.57 1.84
C MET A 276 6.00 6.14 3.30
N LEU A 277 4.80 6.27 3.85
CA LEU A 277 4.50 5.92 5.24
C LEU A 277 4.10 4.46 5.44
N THR A 278 3.52 3.83 4.42
CA THR A 278 3.05 2.43 4.49
C THR A 278 4.14 1.43 4.94
N PRO A 279 5.43 1.51 4.55
CA PRO A 279 6.45 0.56 4.98
C PRO A 279 6.81 0.59 6.46
N PHE A 280 6.46 1.65 7.20
CA PHE A 280 6.62 1.71 8.66
C PHE A 280 5.66 0.75 9.39
N MET A 281 4.57 0.31 8.72
CA MET A 281 3.70 -0.71 9.25
C MET A 281 4.42 -2.06 9.25
N SER A 282 4.29 -2.81 10.36
CA SER A 282 4.93 -4.12 10.48
C SER A 282 4.18 -5.17 9.66
N CYS A 283 4.77 -5.64 8.57
CA CYS A 283 4.15 -6.70 7.76
C CYS A 283 4.37 -8.10 8.36
N GLY A 284 3.53 -9.06 7.95
CA GLY A 284 3.56 -10.44 8.45
C GLY A 284 4.91 -11.15 8.27
N ALA A 285 5.65 -10.86 7.20
CA ALA A 285 6.97 -11.44 6.93
C ALA A 285 8.07 -11.05 7.97
N LYS A 286 7.82 -10.04 8.80
CA LYS A 286 8.72 -9.68 9.91
C LYS A 286 8.47 -10.50 11.17
N LEU A 287 7.31 -11.15 11.30
CA LEU A 287 6.94 -11.93 12.51
C LEU A 287 7.92 -13.05 12.87
N PRO A 288 8.44 -13.85 11.92
CA PRO A 288 9.44 -14.88 12.26
C PRO A 288 10.70 -14.29 12.90
N VAL A 289 11.16 -13.11 12.42
CA VAL A 289 12.32 -12.42 13.03
C VAL A 289 11.99 -11.96 14.45
N TYR A 290 10.78 -11.43 14.66
CA TYR A 290 10.34 -11.01 16.00
C TYR A 290 10.23 -12.20 16.95
N ALA A 291 9.64 -13.30 16.50
CA ALA A 291 9.50 -14.52 17.30
C ALA A 291 10.86 -15.09 17.72
N LEU A 292 11.82 -15.14 16.77
CA LEU A 292 13.18 -15.62 17.04
C LEU A 292 13.89 -14.76 18.10
N PHE A 293 14.00 -13.46 17.87
CA PHE A 293 14.74 -12.57 18.77
C PHE A 293 14.00 -12.34 20.10
N ALA A 294 12.67 -12.17 20.08
CA ALA A 294 11.90 -12.01 21.30
C ALA A 294 11.93 -13.30 22.14
N GLY A 295 11.90 -14.48 21.50
CA GLY A 295 12.05 -15.76 22.17
C GLY A 295 13.43 -15.97 22.76
N ALA A 296 14.51 -15.53 22.05
CA ALA A 296 15.89 -15.65 22.53
C ALA A 296 16.21 -14.74 23.73
N PHE A 297 15.76 -13.49 23.69
CA PHE A 297 16.16 -12.47 24.68
C PHE A 297 15.10 -12.17 25.73
N PHE A 298 13.82 -12.39 25.41
CA PHE A 298 12.68 -11.99 26.25
C PHE A 298 11.61 -13.09 26.33
N PRO A 299 11.92 -14.33 26.69
CA PRO A 299 10.98 -15.46 26.60
C PRO A 299 9.68 -15.22 27.38
N GLU A 300 9.77 -14.62 28.58
CA GLU A 300 8.59 -14.31 29.41
C GLU A 300 7.77 -13.12 28.88
N HIS A 301 8.37 -12.24 28.09
CA HIS A 301 7.76 -10.99 27.62
C HIS A 301 7.72 -10.85 26.09
N ALA A 302 7.89 -11.94 25.34
CA ALA A 302 7.96 -11.93 23.87
C ALA A 302 6.75 -11.24 23.22
N GLY A 303 5.55 -11.42 23.77
CA GLY A 303 4.34 -10.75 23.32
C GLY A 303 4.38 -9.22 23.51
N LEU A 304 4.89 -8.76 24.67
CA LEU A 304 5.03 -7.33 24.95
C LEU A 304 6.06 -6.68 24.03
N VAL A 305 7.19 -7.34 23.76
CA VAL A 305 8.21 -6.90 22.81
C VAL A 305 7.59 -6.75 21.42
N THR A 306 6.83 -7.74 20.96
CA THR A 306 6.16 -7.68 19.66
C THR A 306 5.18 -6.51 19.61
N ILE A 307 4.33 -6.32 20.61
CA ILE A 307 3.39 -5.19 20.68
C ILE A 307 4.14 -3.86 20.67
N SER A 308 5.27 -3.75 21.40
CA SER A 308 6.08 -2.53 21.44
C SER A 308 6.61 -2.15 20.05
N LEU A 309 7.02 -3.14 19.23
CA LEU A 309 7.46 -2.92 17.86
C LEU A 309 6.32 -2.43 16.96
N TYR A 310 5.12 -3.01 17.08
CA TYR A 310 3.95 -2.53 16.32
C TYR A 310 3.61 -1.08 16.67
N LEU A 311 3.59 -0.75 17.96
CA LEU A 311 3.36 0.63 18.43
C LEU A 311 4.46 1.57 17.95
N LEU A 312 5.72 1.15 18.02
CA LEU A 312 6.85 1.93 17.53
C LEU A 312 6.72 2.23 16.02
N GLY A 313 6.32 1.24 15.22
CA GLY A 313 6.07 1.43 13.78
C GLY A 313 5.01 2.50 13.52
N ILE A 314 3.90 2.48 14.27
CA ILE A 314 2.84 3.49 14.16
C ILE A 314 3.37 4.88 14.57
N VAL A 315 4.09 4.97 15.69
CA VAL A 315 4.69 6.24 16.16
C VAL A 315 5.65 6.80 15.13
N MET A 316 6.51 5.96 14.55
CA MET A 316 7.46 6.37 13.52
C MET A 316 6.78 6.78 12.21
N ALA A 317 5.67 6.15 11.83
CA ALA A 317 4.86 6.61 10.71
C ALA A 317 4.27 8.01 10.97
N ILE A 318 3.81 8.28 12.19
CA ILE A 318 3.31 9.61 12.58
C ILE A 318 4.44 10.64 12.52
N VAL A 319 5.61 10.35 13.10
CA VAL A 319 6.78 11.22 13.08
C VAL A 319 7.23 11.52 11.65
N ALA A 320 7.38 10.47 10.83
CA ALA A 320 7.72 10.61 9.41
C ALA A 320 6.67 11.41 8.65
N GLY A 321 5.38 11.22 8.95
CA GLY A 321 4.26 11.99 8.39
C GLY A 321 4.37 13.48 8.70
N PHE A 322 4.62 13.85 9.94
CA PHE A 322 4.87 15.26 10.32
C PHE A 322 6.11 15.84 9.64
N LEU A 323 7.19 15.05 9.54
CA LEU A 323 8.41 15.47 8.87
C LEU A 323 8.17 15.74 7.39
N LEU A 324 7.52 14.81 6.68
CA LEU A 324 7.18 14.93 5.27
C LEU A 324 6.23 16.09 4.99
N LYS A 325 5.22 16.30 5.86
CA LYS A 325 4.29 17.43 5.75
C LYS A 325 5.01 18.78 5.84
N LYS A 326 6.02 18.90 6.71
CA LYS A 326 6.78 20.16 6.90
C LYS A 326 7.83 20.39 5.81
N THR A 327 8.39 19.33 5.24
CA THR A 327 9.54 19.40 4.31
C THR A 327 9.12 19.28 2.85
N VAL A 328 8.58 18.12 2.44
CA VAL A 328 8.38 17.75 1.04
C VAL A 328 6.97 18.09 0.56
N PHE A 329 5.94 17.79 1.36
CA PHE A 329 4.54 17.91 0.97
C PHE A 329 3.84 19.08 1.68
N ARG A 330 4.39 20.29 1.52
CA ARG A 330 3.79 21.52 2.08
C ARG A 330 2.45 21.82 1.39
N GLY A 331 1.45 22.25 2.16
CA GLY A 331 0.13 22.69 1.69
C GLY A 331 -1.01 22.01 2.45
N VAL A 332 -2.22 22.50 2.20
CA VAL A 332 -3.44 21.98 2.83
C VAL A 332 -3.86 20.72 2.08
N SER A 333 -4.20 19.65 2.78
CA SER A 333 -4.87 18.50 2.17
C SER A 333 -6.24 18.95 1.67
N SER A 334 -6.62 18.54 0.47
CA SER A 334 -7.93 18.83 -0.11
C SER A 334 -9.04 18.35 0.83
N GLY A 335 -10.08 19.16 0.99
CA GLY A 335 -11.28 18.76 1.72
C GLY A 335 -11.84 17.48 1.12
N PHE A 336 -12.00 16.45 1.94
CA PHE A 336 -12.45 15.14 1.50
C PHE A 336 -13.92 14.94 1.90
N VAL A 337 -14.78 14.82 0.91
CA VAL A 337 -16.17 14.41 1.09
C VAL A 337 -16.26 12.94 0.71
N LEU A 338 -16.54 12.09 1.67
CA LEU A 338 -16.72 10.64 1.46
C LEU A 338 -18.21 10.33 1.50
N GLU A 339 -18.77 9.95 0.38
CA GLU A 339 -20.06 9.28 0.37
C GLU A 339 -19.90 7.84 0.88
N LEU A 340 -20.59 7.51 1.97
CA LEU A 340 -20.54 6.16 2.54
C LEU A 340 -21.42 5.24 1.68
N PRO A 341 -20.87 4.20 1.05
CA PRO A 341 -21.64 3.26 0.26
C PRO A 341 -22.61 2.49 1.15
N THR A 342 -23.75 2.07 0.63
CA THR A 342 -24.66 1.18 1.36
C THR A 342 -23.99 -0.16 1.63
N TYR A 343 -24.27 -0.78 2.79
CA TYR A 343 -23.78 -2.13 3.06
C TYR A 343 -24.37 -3.12 2.04
N ARG A 344 -23.47 -3.92 1.49
CA ARG A 344 -23.83 -5.00 0.57
C ARG A 344 -23.17 -6.30 1.02
N LEU A 345 -23.88 -7.39 0.92
CA LEU A 345 -23.28 -8.70 1.12
C LEU A 345 -22.39 -9.02 -0.08
N PRO A 346 -21.12 -9.37 0.15
CA PRO A 346 -20.22 -9.72 -0.94
C PRO A 346 -20.71 -10.99 -1.64
N THR A 347 -20.62 -11.03 -2.96
CA THR A 347 -20.93 -12.24 -3.70
C THR A 347 -19.74 -13.19 -3.64
N PHE A 348 -19.95 -14.44 -3.25
CA PHE A 348 -18.89 -15.44 -3.12
C PHE A 348 -18.01 -15.52 -4.39
N LYS A 349 -18.65 -15.56 -5.57
CA LYS A 349 -17.94 -15.58 -6.87
C LYS A 349 -17.07 -14.33 -7.08
N GLY A 350 -17.57 -13.15 -6.71
CA GLY A 350 -16.82 -11.88 -6.82
C GLY A 350 -15.62 -11.86 -5.88
N THR A 351 -15.82 -12.20 -4.62
CA THR A 351 -14.77 -12.25 -3.60
C THR A 351 -13.66 -13.23 -3.97
N VAL A 352 -14.02 -14.46 -4.39
CA VAL A 352 -13.02 -15.46 -4.82
C VAL A 352 -12.27 -15.00 -6.07
N ARG A 353 -12.94 -14.40 -7.04
CA ARG A 353 -12.28 -13.86 -8.23
C ARG A 353 -11.30 -12.75 -7.88
N ASN A 354 -11.72 -11.76 -7.10
CA ASN A 354 -10.85 -10.66 -6.65
C ASN A 354 -9.63 -11.18 -5.88
N MET A 355 -9.84 -12.15 -5.00
CA MET A 355 -8.78 -12.82 -4.24
C MET A 355 -7.76 -13.50 -5.18
N LEU A 356 -8.24 -14.29 -6.15
CA LEU A 356 -7.37 -15.00 -7.09
C LEU A 356 -6.63 -14.05 -8.03
N ASP A 357 -7.28 -13.00 -8.52
CA ASP A 357 -6.66 -12.00 -9.38
C ASP A 357 -5.53 -11.26 -8.62
N ARG A 358 -5.75 -10.88 -7.35
CA ARG A 358 -4.72 -10.27 -6.50
C ARG A 358 -3.57 -11.24 -6.17
N ALA A 359 -3.88 -12.51 -5.89
CA ALA A 359 -2.89 -13.55 -5.64
C ALA A 359 -2.03 -13.83 -6.89
N LYS A 360 -2.64 -13.89 -8.08
CA LYS A 360 -1.95 -14.02 -9.35
C LYS A 360 -1.05 -12.82 -9.63
N ASP A 361 -1.54 -11.61 -9.40
CA ASP A 361 -0.77 -10.37 -9.55
C ASP A 361 0.44 -10.33 -8.60
N PHE A 362 0.27 -10.79 -7.37
CA PHE A 362 1.37 -10.94 -6.42
C PHE A 362 2.40 -11.96 -6.92
N LEU A 363 1.96 -13.16 -7.28
CA LEU A 363 2.86 -14.23 -7.72
C LEU A 363 3.65 -13.84 -8.97
N THR A 364 3.01 -13.21 -9.96
CA THR A 364 3.69 -12.80 -11.19
C THR A 364 4.64 -11.62 -10.98
N LYS A 365 4.26 -10.62 -10.18
CA LYS A 365 5.06 -9.39 -10.02
C LYS A 365 6.11 -9.53 -8.91
N ALA A 366 5.71 -10.02 -7.74
CA ALA A 366 6.61 -10.20 -6.62
C ALA A 366 7.47 -11.46 -6.77
N GLY A 367 6.88 -12.57 -7.18
CA GLY A 367 7.57 -13.84 -7.36
C GLY A 367 8.72 -13.75 -8.36
N THR A 368 8.52 -13.08 -9.51
CA THR A 368 9.61 -12.89 -10.51
C THR A 368 10.78 -12.09 -9.94
N ILE A 369 10.51 -11.02 -9.18
CA ILE A 369 11.56 -10.18 -8.58
C ILE A 369 12.29 -10.96 -7.50
N ILE A 370 11.56 -11.65 -6.63
CA ILE A 370 12.14 -12.43 -5.53
C ILE A 370 12.97 -13.59 -6.10
N PHE A 371 12.47 -14.30 -7.11
CA PHE A 371 13.22 -15.36 -7.81
C PHE A 371 14.56 -14.85 -8.34
N LEU A 372 14.53 -13.76 -9.13
CA LEU A 372 15.77 -13.20 -9.68
C LEU A 372 16.74 -12.80 -8.56
N MET A 373 16.24 -12.16 -7.52
CA MET A 373 17.07 -11.72 -6.40
C MET A 373 17.58 -12.89 -5.55
N SER A 374 16.81 -13.97 -5.40
CA SER A 374 17.28 -15.19 -4.70
C SER A 374 18.47 -15.82 -5.41
N VAL A 375 18.40 -15.94 -6.74
CA VAL A 375 19.52 -16.45 -7.55
C VAL A 375 20.75 -15.54 -7.39
N VAL A 376 20.56 -14.21 -7.45
CA VAL A 376 21.65 -13.25 -7.27
C VAL A 376 22.27 -13.35 -5.86
N ILE A 377 21.45 -13.41 -4.82
CA ILE A 377 21.93 -13.57 -3.43
C ILE A 377 22.67 -14.89 -3.27
N TRP A 378 22.12 -15.99 -3.81
CA TRP A 378 22.78 -17.28 -3.76
C TRP A 378 24.17 -17.24 -4.40
N LEU A 379 24.31 -16.60 -5.57
CA LEU A 379 25.62 -16.39 -6.23
C LEU A 379 26.56 -15.55 -5.34
N LEU A 380 26.08 -14.47 -4.75
CA LEU A 380 26.89 -13.62 -3.87
C LEU A 380 27.29 -14.30 -2.57
N GLN A 381 26.53 -15.29 -2.09
CA GLN A 381 26.84 -16.08 -0.89
C GLN A 381 27.85 -17.20 -1.17
N ASN A 382 27.84 -17.78 -2.37
CA ASN A 382 28.63 -18.98 -2.68
C ASN A 382 29.91 -18.68 -3.49
N PHE A 383 30.07 -17.48 -4.04
CA PHE A 383 31.24 -17.12 -4.83
C PHE A 383 32.05 -16.01 -4.16
N THR A 384 33.39 -16.07 -4.36
CA THR A 384 34.33 -15.01 -4.01
C THR A 384 34.41 -13.95 -5.11
N LEU A 385 35.07 -12.82 -4.86
CA LEU A 385 35.33 -11.79 -5.88
C LEU A 385 36.16 -12.30 -7.07
N THR A 386 36.90 -13.40 -6.92
CA THR A 386 37.67 -14.08 -7.98
C THR A 386 36.85 -15.11 -8.75
N PHE A 387 35.52 -15.19 -8.53
CA PHE A 387 34.62 -16.18 -9.14
C PHE A 387 34.98 -17.64 -8.82
N THR A 388 35.65 -17.89 -7.71
CA THR A 388 35.85 -19.23 -7.13
C THR A 388 34.78 -19.51 -6.09
N VAL A 389 34.45 -20.78 -5.89
CA VAL A 389 33.52 -21.19 -4.82
C VAL A 389 34.12 -20.81 -3.47
N ALA A 390 33.37 -20.10 -2.65
CA ALA A 390 33.81 -19.65 -1.34
C ALA A 390 33.96 -20.85 -0.40
N GLN A 391 35.10 -20.95 0.30
CA GLN A 391 35.36 -22.01 1.29
C GLN A 391 34.69 -21.72 2.63
N SER A 392 34.47 -20.45 2.93
CA SER A 392 33.69 -20.00 4.10
C SER A 392 32.72 -18.90 3.71
N SER A 393 31.63 -18.76 4.45
CA SER A 393 30.64 -17.70 4.24
C SER A 393 31.24 -16.29 4.39
N ALA A 394 32.30 -16.15 5.19
CA ALA A 394 33.01 -14.89 5.40
C ALA A 394 33.81 -14.45 4.17
N ASP A 395 34.31 -15.39 3.36
CA ASP A 395 35.09 -15.13 2.14
C ASP A 395 34.20 -14.85 0.92
N SER A 396 32.91 -15.12 1.04
CA SER A 396 31.95 -14.84 -0.04
C SER A 396 31.85 -13.35 -0.34
N ILE A 397 31.43 -13.00 -1.56
CA ILE A 397 31.20 -11.60 -1.94
C ILE A 397 30.27 -10.92 -0.94
N LEU A 398 29.17 -11.60 -0.55
CA LEU A 398 28.19 -11.06 0.41
C LEU A 398 28.79 -10.92 1.81
N GLY A 399 29.63 -11.88 2.25
CA GLY A 399 30.37 -11.81 3.51
C GLY A 399 31.31 -10.62 3.58
N GLN A 400 32.08 -10.35 2.52
CA GLN A 400 32.97 -9.19 2.44
C GLN A 400 32.20 -7.88 2.45
N PHE A 401 31.07 -7.79 1.72
CA PHE A 401 30.18 -6.63 1.82
C PHE A 401 29.61 -6.46 3.23
N GLY A 402 29.24 -7.56 3.90
CA GLY A 402 28.80 -7.54 5.29
C GLY A 402 29.87 -6.99 6.23
N GLN A 403 31.12 -7.44 6.11
CA GLN A 403 32.26 -6.93 6.88
C GLN A 403 32.51 -5.44 6.65
N MET A 404 32.39 -4.96 5.41
CA MET A 404 32.55 -3.55 5.08
C MET A 404 31.45 -2.67 5.70
N ILE A 405 30.22 -3.18 5.79
CA ILE A 405 29.05 -2.41 6.29
C ILE A 405 28.89 -2.57 7.81
N ALA A 406 29.36 -3.67 8.41
CA ALA A 406 29.23 -3.98 9.84
C ALA A 406 29.60 -2.81 10.77
N PRO A 407 30.68 -2.01 10.52
CA PRO A 407 31.02 -0.86 11.37
C PRO A 407 29.92 0.21 11.47
N VAL A 408 29.05 0.32 10.48
CA VAL A 408 27.90 1.25 10.48
C VAL A 408 26.88 0.85 11.55
N PHE A 409 26.79 -0.44 11.87
CA PHE A 409 25.87 -1.00 12.88
C PHE A 409 26.49 -1.14 14.27
N ALA A 410 27.82 -0.96 14.40
CA ALA A 410 28.50 -1.01 15.69
C ALA A 410 27.90 -0.05 16.75
N PRO A 411 27.56 1.22 16.42
CA PRO A 411 26.92 2.12 17.37
C PRO A 411 25.50 1.70 17.82
N LEU A 412 24.90 0.75 17.10
CA LEU A 412 23.57 0.20 17.41
C LEU A 412 23.65 -1.06 18.29
N GLY A 413 24.87 -1.53 18.61
CA GLY A 413 25.12 -2.71 19.44
C GLY A 413 25.17 -4.05 18.69
N PHE A 414 24.90 -4.09 17.36
CA PHE A 414 24.93 -5.31 16.54
C PHE A 414 25.87 -5.18 15.33
N GLY A 415 27.08 -4.71 15.56
CA GLY A 415 28.11 -4.51 14.53
C GLY A 415 28.80 -5.78 14.01
N SER A 416 28.17 -6.96 14.08
CA SER A 416 28.68 -8.20 13.51
C SER A 416 28.41 -8.28 12.00
N TRP A 417 29.31 -8.93 11.26
CA TRP A 417 29.13 -9.09 9.81
C TRP A 417 27.96 -10.01 9.47
N GLU A 418 27.65 -11.00 10.32
CA GLU A 418 26.52 -11.89 10.18
C GLU A 418 25.19 -11.12 10.26
N ALA A 419 25.08 -10.19 11.22
CA ALA A 419 23.95 -9.31 11.32
C ALA A 419 23.80 -8.41 10.07
N ALA A 420 24.90 -7.86 9.59
CA ALA A 420 24.90 -7.02 8.38
C ALA A 420 24.45 -7.82 7.14
N VAL A 421 24.99 -9.03 6.95
CA VAL A 421 24.62 -9.93 5.85
C VAL A 421 23.13 -10.30 5.94
N SER A 422 22.64 -10.65 7.13
CA SER A 422 21.23 -11.00 7.32
C SER A 422 20.28 -9.85 7.01
N LEU A 423 20.65 -8.61 7.31
CA LEU A 423 19.88 -7.44 6.93
C LEU A 423 19.91 -7.18 5.42
N LEU A 424 21.04 -7.45 4.73
CA LEU A 424 21.14 -7.37 3.27
C LEU A 424 20.25 -8.41 2.58
N THR A 425 20.26 -9.67 3.03
CA THR A 425 19.35 -10.69 2.50
C THR A 425 17.89 -10.37 2.82
N GLY A 426 17.60 -9.78 3.98
CA GLY A 426 16.31 -9.27 4.38
C GLY A 426 15.77 -8.12 3.50
N LEU A 427 16.59 -7.51 2.65
CA LEU A 427 16.10 -6.60 1.59
C LEU A 427 15.39 -7.35 0.47
N VAL A 428 15.77 -8.55 0.18
CA VAL A 428 15.10 -9.40 -0.83
C VAL A 428 13.76 -9.86 -0.29
N ALA A 429 13.78 -10.54 0.86
CA ALA A 429 12.61 -11.03 1.56
C ALA A 429 12.90 -10.99 3.08
N LYS A 430 11.95 -10.46 3.86
CA LYS A 430 12.19 -10.21 5.29
C LYS A 430 12.40 -11.48 6.11
N GLU A 431 11.73 -12.55 5.73
CA GLU A 431 11.88 -13.88 6.30
C GLU A 431 13.27 -14.48 6.07
N ALA A 432 13.97 -14.10 5.00
CA ALA A 432 15.33 -14.56 4.73
C ALA A 432 16.35 -14.13 5.80
N VAL A 433 16.03 -13.16 6.64
CA VAL A 433 16.87 -12.79 7.80
C VAL A 433 17.10 -14.00 8.70
N VAL A 434 16.06 -14.75 9.04
CA VAL A 434 16.14 -15.90 9.95
C VAL A 434 16.92 -17.04 9.31
N SER A 435 16.62 -17.40 8.06
CA SER A 435 17.33 -18.48 7.36
C SER A 435 18.80 -18.14 7.15
N THR A 436 19.12 -16.88 6.81
CA THR A 436 20.53 -16.44 6.68
C THR A 436 21.28 -16.51 8.02
N LEU A 437 20.68 -16.04 9.11
CA LEU A 437 21.30 -16.18 10.44
C LEU A 437 21.52 -17.64 10.80
N SER A 438 20.55 -18.51 10.51
CA SER A 438 20.68 -19.96 10.77
C SER A 438 21.85 -20.58 10.01
N VAL A 439 22.06 -20.20 8.76
CA VAL A 439 23.19 -20.68 7.94
C VAL A 439 24.51 -20.10 8.46
N LEU A 440 24.59 -18.79 8.71
CA LEU A 440 25.83 -18.13 9.12
C LEU A 440 26.32 -18.57 10.49
N PHE A 441 25.40 -18.86 11.43
CA PHE A 441 25.71 -19.37 12.75
C PHE A 441 25.77 -20.89 12.82
N GLY A 442 25.56 -21.60 11.69
CA GLY A 442 25.67 -23.06 11.64
C GLY A 442 24.58 -23.81 12.43
N ALA A 443 23.41 -23.19 12.63
CA ALA A 443 22.32 -23.76 13.41
C ALA A 443 21.53 -24.86 12.67
N GLY A 444 21.82 -25.14 11.41
CA GLY A 444 21.23 -26.24 10.63
C GLY A 444 19.71 -26.24 10.53
N GLY A 445 19.06 -25.06 10.69
CA GLY A 445 17.59 -24.93 10.70
C GLY A 445 16.93 -25.13 12.06
N ASP A 446 17.69 -25.51 13.10
CA ASP A 446 17.16 -25.62 14.47
C ASP A 446 16.99 -24.21 15.09
N SER A 447 15.74 -23.81 15.28
CA SER A 447 15.40 -22.50 15.87
C SER A 447 15.82 -22.38 17.34
N ALA A 448 15.85 -23.48 18.10
CA ALA A 448 16.27 -23.48 19.49
C ALA A 448 17.78 -23.28 19.59
N MET A 449 18.56 -23.99 18.75
CA MET A 449 20.00 -23.80 18.64
C MET A 449 20.36 -22.37 18.21
N LEU A 450 19.70 -21.85 17.20
CA LEU A 450 19.92 -20.47 16.73
C LEU A 450 19.62 -19.46 17.84
N SER A 451 18.52 -19.65 18.58
CA SER A 451 18.12 -18.77 19.67
C SER A 451 19.20 -18.75 20.79
N ALA A 452 19.78 -19.91 21.13
CA ALA A 452 20.85 -20.01 22.11
C ALA A 452 22.13 -19.28 21.63
N ILE A 453 22.55 -19.48 20.38
CA ILE A 453 23.71 -18.81 19.81
C ILE A 453 23.51 -17.26 19.76
N LEU A 454 22.32 -16.81 19.39
CA LEU A 454 22.00 -15.38 19.38
C LEU A 454 22.08 -14.79 20.79
N ALA A 455 21.57 -15.50 21.80
CA ALA A 455 21.60 -15.04 23.20
C ALA A 455 23.03 -14.92 23.75
N ASP A 456 23.98 -15.73 23.25
CA ASP A 456 25.40 -15.65 23.61
C ASP A 456 26.15 -14.56 22.84
N THR A 457 25.76 -14.31 21.57
CA THR A 457 26.42 -13.35 20.67
C THR A 457 26.00 -11.91 20.90
N PHE A 458 24.72 -11.66 21.19
CA PHE A 458 24.16 -10.31 21.32
C PHE A 458 23.63 -10.05 22.73
N THR A 459 23.75 -8.83 23.19
CA THR A 459 23.05 -8.39 24.41
C THR A 459 21.54 -8.23 24.13
N PRO A 460 20.67 -8.36 25.15
CA PRO A 460 19.23 -8.15 24.96
C PRO A 460 18.88 -6.78 24.35
N LEU A 461 19.65 -5.74 24.72
CA LEU A 461 19.48 -4.39 24.16
C LEU A 461 19.86 -4.35 22.66
N ALA A 462 20.97 -4.99 22.28
CA ALA A 462 21.39 -5.10 20.88
C ALA A 462 20.38 -5.91 20.05
N GLY A 463 19.84 -6.99 20.60
CA GLY A 463 18.77 -7.79 19.98
C GLY A 463 17.50 -6.95 19.75
N TYR A 464 17.10 -6.15 20.72
CA TYR A 464 15.96 -5.23 20.56
C TYR A 464 16.24 -4.14 19.51
N CYS A 465 17.45 -3.56 19.48
CA CYS A 465 17.86 -2.58 18.46
C CYS A 465 17.87 -3.19 17.05
N PHE A 466 18.27 -4.45 16.90
CA PHE A 466 18.20 -5.19 15.64
C PHE A 466 16.74 -5.35 15.18
N LEU A 467 15.82 -5.68 16.08
CA LEU A 467 14.39 -5.75 15.80
C LEU A 467 13.81 -4.39 15.34
N VAL A 468 14.17 -3.31 16.04
CA VAL A 468 13.76 -1.94 15.68
C VAL A 468 14.29 -1.55 14.31
N PHE A 469 15.55 -1.85 14.02
CA PHE A 469 16.11 -1.59 12.70
C PHE A 469 15.40 -2.42 11.62
N THR A 470 15.17 -3.71 11.87
CA THR A 470 14.44 -4.62 10.97
C THR A 470 12.99 -4.18 10.72
N LEU A 471 12.35 -3.57 11.72
CA LEU A 471 11.03 -2.98 11.58
C LEU A 471 11.03 -1.80 10.60
N LEU A 472 11.96 -0.86 10.76
CA LEU A 472 11.86 0.48 10.16
C LEU A 472 12.65 0.63 8.86
N TYR A 473 13.69 -0.21 8.61
CA TYR A 473 14.48 -0.06 7.41
C TYR A 473 13.72 -0.42 6.12
N MET A 474 14.32 -0.16 4.99
CA MET A 474 13.77 -0.32 3.64
C MET A 474 12.94 -1.62 3.51
N PRO A 475 11.76 -1.58 2.90
CA PRO A 475 10.93 -2.76 2.67
C PRO A 475 11.59 -3.74 1.69
N CYS A 476 11.02 -4.94 1.52
CA CYS A 476 11.52 -5.94 0.58
C CYS A 476 11.56 -5.40 -0.88
N MET A 477 12.37 -6.02 -1.73
CA MET A 477 12.57 -5.58 -3.13
C MET A 477 11.28 -5.55 -3.94
N SER A 478 10.34 -6.46 -3.67
CA SER A 478 9.00 -6.44 -4.29
C SER A 478 8.23 -5.16 -3.96
N ALA A 479 8.23 -4.75 -2.68
CA ALA A 479 7.60 -3.51 -2.25
C ALA A 479 8.34 -2.28 -2.80
N PHE A 480 9.67 -2.28 -2.80
CA PHE A 480 10.48 -1.20 -3.36
C PHE A 480 10.22 -1.00 -4.86
N ALA A 481 10.18 -2.08 -5.64
CA ALA A 481 9.85 -2.02 -7.06
C ALA A 481 8.42 -1.49 -7.30
N THR A 482 7.50 -1.85 -6.41
CA THR A 482 6.13 -1.33 -6.45
C THR A 482 6.08 0.15 -6.09
N ILE A 483 6.81 0.60 -5.08
CA ILE A 483 6.96 2.02 -4.71
C ILE A 483 7.49 2.82 -5.91
N LYS A 484 8.56 2.33 -6.58
CA LYS A 484 9.08 2.96 -7.79
C LYS A 484 8.01 3.16 -8.85
N ARG A 485 7.21 2.13 -9.11
CA ARG A 485 6.17 2.15 -10.15
C ARG A 485 5.04 3.11 -9.78
N GLU A 486 4.54 3.06 -8.54
CA GLU A 486 3.40 3.85 -8.10
C GLU A 486 3.75 5.33 -7.86
N MET A 487 4.99 5.63 -7.54
CA MET A 487 5.47 7.02 -7.37
C MET A 487 6.02 7.64 -8.66
N GLY A 488 6.11 6.87 -9.75
CA GLY A 488 6.49 7.38 -11.07
C GLY A 488 7.98 7.65 -11.26
N GLY A 489 8.88 7.02 -10.47
CA GLY A 489 10.32 7.17 -10.73
C GLY A 489 11.26 6.71 -9.62
N TRP A 490 12.53 6.55 -10.02
CA TRP A 490 13.62 6.10 -9.13
C TRP A 490 13.91 7.11 -8.01
N ARG A 491 13.80 8.42 -8.28
CA ARG A 491 14.09 9.48 -7.31
C ARG A 491 13.22 9.35 -6.06
N TRP A 492 11.94 9.10 -6.25
CA TRP A 492 11.00 8.93 -5.14
C TRP A 492 11.21 7.62 -4.39
N ALA A 493 11.51 6.54 -5.12
CA ALA A 493 11.78 5.24 -4.49
C ALA A 493 13.04 5.29 -3.62
N PHE A 494 14.15 5.83 -4.14
CA PHE A 494 15.37 6.01 -3.36
C PHE A 494 15.21 7.02 -2.24
N GLY A 495 14.45 8.11 -2.44
CA GLY A 495 14.12 9.07 -1.39
C GLY A 495 13.34 8.42 -0.25
N SER A 496 12.37 7.55 -0.56
CA SER A 496 11.63 6.77 0.43
C SER A 496 12.54 5.79 1.19
N ALA A 497 13.40 5.06 0.49
CA ALA A 497 14.36 4.14 1.10
C ALA A 497 15.35 4.87 2.02
N ALA A 498 15.91 6.00 1.56
CA ALA A 498 16.83 6.81 2.35
C ALA A 498 16.18 7.34 3.63
N LEU A 499 14.92 7.82 3.54
CA LEU A 499 14.16 8.26 4.71
C LEU A 499 13.99 7.12 5.72
N GLN A 500 13.61 5.93 5.24
CA GLN A 500 13.37 4.77 6.10
C GLN A 500 14.64 4.28 6.76
N ILE A 501 15.75 4.14 6.01
CA ILE A 501 17.05 3.71 6.54
C ILE A 501 17.57 4.74 7.56
N SER A 502 17.46 6.04 7.27
CA SER A 502 17.89 7.09 8.19
C SER A 502 17.10 7.09 9.49
N LEU A 503 15.77 6.96 9.40
CA LEU A 503 14.91 6.88 10.59
C LEU A 503 15.14 5.59 11.37
N ALA A 504 15.35 4.45 10.69
CA ALA A 504 15.67 3.17 11.32
C ALA A 504 16.97 3.27 12.11
N TRP A 505 18.01 3.82 11.49
CA TRP A 505 19.32 3.98 12.13
C TRP A 505 19.25 4.93 13.33
N LEU A 506 18.65 6.12 13.15
CA LEU A 506 18.51 7.09 14.21
C LEU A 506 17.69 6.55 15.40
N THR A 507 16.60 5.86 15.13
CA THR A 507 15.74 5.30 16.18
C THR A 507 16.46 4.20 16.96
N ALA A 508 17.11 3.26 16.24
CA ALA A 508 17.88 2.20 16.88
C ALA A 508 19.07 2.76 17.67
N PHE A 509 19.77 3.77 17.16
CA PHE A 509 20.84 4.48 17.86
C PHE A 509 20.36 5.16 19.14
N LEU A 510 19.24 5.88 19.08
CA LEU A 510 18.66 6.51 20.26
C LEU A 510 18.28 5.48 21.34
N ILE A 511 17.64 4.37 20.91
CA ILE A 511 17.25 3.30 21.84
C ILE A 511 18.48 2.66 22.47
N HIS A 512 19.53 2.37 21.67
CA HIS A 512 20.77 1.80 22.18
C HIS A 512 21.46 2.73 23.18
N THR A 513 21.61 4.00 22.83
CA THR A 513 22.28 5.00 23.68
C THR A 513 21.51 5.25 24.97
N LEU A 514 20.19 5.42 24.90
CA LEU A 514 19.36 5.61 26.10
C LEU A 514 19.29 4.34 26.94
N GLY A 515 19.18 3.17 26.30
CA GLY A 515 19.16 1.89 27.00
C GLY A 515 20.48 1.59 27.71
N SER A 516 21.61 1.90 27.09
CA SER A 516 22.94 1.75 27.73
C SER A 516 23.12 2.69 28.93
N LEU A 517 22.57 3.92 28.87
CA LEU A 517 22.62 4.87 30.00
C LEU A 517 21.73 4.47 31.18
N ILE A 518 20.65 3.71 30.95
CA ILE A 518 19.73 3.28 32.01
C ILE A 518 20.18 1.96 32.66
N LEU A 519 20.88 1.11 31.90
CA LEU A 519 21.35 -0.20 32.35
C LEU A 519 22.74 -0.15 33.01
N PHE A 520 23.46 0.94 32.82
CA PHE A 520 24.71 1.28 33.52
C PHE A 520 24.48 2.49 34.46
#